data_727c07e0863810cdc45579c36f77134a
#
_entry.id   727c07e0863810cdc45579c36f77134a
#
_cell.length_a   1.000
_cell.length_b   1.000
_cell.length_c   1.000
_cell.angle_alpha   90.00
_cell.angle_beta   90.00
_cell.angle_gamma   90.00
#
_symmetry.space_group_name_H-M   'P 1'
#
loop_
_entity.id
_entity.type
_entity.pdbx_description
1 polymer ?
#
loop_
_entity_poly.entity_id
_entity_poly.type
_entity_poly.pdbx_seq_one_letter_code
_entity_poly.pdbx_strand_id
1 'polypeptide(L)'
;SVAEFTATITGGAVTQVTITDQGSNYEVPPILIFQGGGGSGATAETQIETGSGRVLSVINLKGGAGYTSAPTVLAVHPLALERKQRDRILSNSNILGTSYLTSSITAASTTLNLKNVYFNSTQKYGFPDEGEVLVPFYNSSESVWCCERILYASKDTSANTLTVATGGRGYEGTTASLHTVLGGTYTVAAGATLCAVTTSANHNFTTGQRIVLDFVIGSGSGTAPNGTYTVTVTGSTTFTVELPFAITAGTSGNTSVCPEVRLRSL
;
A
#
# COMPACT_ATOMS: atom_id res chain seq x y z
N SER A 1 -12.07 -27.60 -7.92
CA SER A 1 -11.10 -27.94 -6.86
C SER A 1 -9.78 -27.21 -7.11
N VAL A 2 -9.00 -27.01 -6.08
CA VAL A 2 -7.64 -26.47 -6.17
C VAL A 2 -6.68 -27.61 -6.49
N ALA A 3 -5.72 -27.38 -7.36
CA ALA A 3 -4.69 -28.39 -7.66
C ALA A 3 -3.71 -28.52 -6.48
N GLU A 4 -3.28 -29.74 -6.19
CA GLU A 4 -2.34 -30.05 -5.11
C GLU A 4 -1.06 -30.66 -5.67
N PHE A 5 0.06 -30.38 -5.01
CA PHE A 5 1.39 -30.76 -5.46
C PHE A 5 2.28 -31.18 -4.29
N THR A 6 3.21 -32.05 -4.58
CA THR A 6 4.32 -32.38 -3.67
C THR A 6 5.66 -32.10 -4.34
N ALA A 7 6.63 -31.62 -3.56
CA ALA A 7 7.99 -31.37 -4.03
C ALA A 7 8.95 -32.46 -3.52
N THR A 8 9.89 -32.87 -4.34
CA THR A 8 11.04 -33.70 -3.97
C THR A 8 12.30 -32.86 -4.04
N ILE A 9 13.18 -32.96 -3.03
CA ILE A 9 14.46 -32.28 -3.00
C ILE A 9 15.62 -33.26 -3.10
N THR A 10 16.68 -32.84 -3.79
CA THR A 10 17.95 -33.57 -3.82
C THR A 10 19.09 -32.55 -3.88
N GLY A 11 20.10 -32.71 -3.02
CA GLY A 11 21.26 -31.80 -3.00
C GLY A 11 20.91 -30.34 -2.63
N GLY A 12 19.85 -30.13 -1.86
CA GLY A 12 19.40 -28.79 -1.46
C GLY A 12 18.61 -28.02 -2.51
N ALA A 13 18.19 -28.66 -3.59
CA ALA A 13 17.34 -28.08 -4.63
C ALA A 13 16.06 -28.92 -4.83
N VAL A 14 14.98 -28.29 -5.28
CA VAL A 14 13.76 -28.98 -5.71
C VAL A 14 14.04 -29.63 -7.06
N THR A 15 13.98 -30.96 -7.12
CA THR A 15 14.31 -31.72 -8.34
C THR A 15 13.07 -32.24 -9.06
N GLN A 16 11.93 -32.31 -8.36
CA GLN A 16 10.68 -32.77 -8.95
C GLN A 16 9.50 -32.12 -8.24
N VAL A 17 8.44 -31.86 -8.98
CA VAL A 17 7.11 -31.49 -8.47
C VAL A 17 6.11 -32.48 -9.06
N THR A 18 5.41 -33.20 -8.20
CA THR A 18 4.41 -34.20 -8.58
C THR A 18 3.01 -33.61 -8.34
N ILE A 19 2.13 -33.72 -9.33
CA ILE A 19 0.71 -33.35 -9.20
C ILE A 19 0.00 -34.47 -8.43
N THR A 20 -0.57 -34.17 -7.26
CA THR A 20 -1.35 -35.11 -6.46
C THR A 20 -2.86 -34.96 -6.68
N ASP A 21 -3.31 -33.73 -6.99
CA ASP A 21 -4.65 -33.42 -7.50
C ASP A 21 -4.51 -32.42 -8.65
N GLN A 22 -5.18 -32.68 -9.77
CA GLN A 22 -5.14 -31.82 -10.94
C GLN A 22 -5.97 -30.53 -10.79
N GLY A 23 -6.84 -30.47 -9.80
CA GLY A 23 -7.81 -29.40 -9.66
C GLY A 23 -8.79 -29.34 -10.85
N SER A 24 -9.53 -28.26 -10.96
CA SER A 24 -10.47 -28.03 -12.06
C SER A 24 -10.84 -26.56 -12.17
N ASN A 25 -11.36 -26.21 -13.36
CA ASN A 25 -11.89 -24.86 -13.67
C ASN A 25 -10.83 -23.75 -13.64
N TYR A 26 -9.57 -24.06 -13.94
CA TYR A 26 -8.57 -23.03 -14.20
C TYR A 26 -8.79 -22.45 -15.61
N GLU A 27 -9.02 -21.15 -15.71
CA GLU A 27 -9.10 -20.43 -16.98
C GLU A 27 -7.71 -20.10 -17.52
N VAL A 28 -6.74 -19.97 -16.63
CA VAL A 28 -5.32 -19.75 -16.94
C VAL A 28 -4.45 -20.66 -16.09
N PRO A 29 -3.27 -21.10 -16.61
CA PRO A 29 -2.38 -21.94 -15.85
C PRO A 29 -1.98 -21.32 -14.51
N PRO A 30 -2.17 -21.99 -13.35
CA PRO A 30 -1.73 -21.47 -12.07
C PRO A 30 -0.19 -21.42 -12.00
N ILE A 31 0.33 -20.45 -11.26
CA ILE A 31 1.76 -20.33 -10.93
C ILE A 31 2.02 -21.13 -9.65
N LEU A 32 3.16 -21.83 -9.59
CA LEU A 32 3.55 -22.55 -8.39
C LEU A 32 4.43 -21.69 -7.48
N ILE A 33 4.05 -21.59 -6.21
CA ILE A 33 4.82 -20.93 -5.15
C ILE A 33 5.35 -21.99 -4.20
N PHE A 34 6.65 -21.91 -3.89
CA PHE A 34 7.34 -22.80 -2.97
C PHE A 34 7.54 -22.09 -1.63
N GLN A 35 6.97 -22.63 -0.55
CA GLN A 35 7.02 -22.04 0.79
C GLN A 35 7.69 -22.98 1.79
N GLY A 36 8.58 -22.41 2.62
CA GLY A 36 9.28 -23.18 3.66
C GLY A 36 10.42 -24.03 3.10
N GLY A 37 10.76 -25.10 3.80
CA GLY A 37 11.86 -25.99 3.42
C GLY A 37 13.28 -25.45 3.64
N GLY A 38 13.43 -24.22 4.16
CA GLY A 38 14.73 -23.60 4.46
C GLY A 38 15.48 -23.01 3.27
N GLY A 39 15.06 -23.31 2.05
CA GLY A 39 15.66 -22.81 0.81
C GLY A 39 14.89 -21.68 0.14
N SER A 40 15.37 -21.26 -1.02
CA SER A 40 14.72 -20.20 -1.83
C SER A 40 15.03 -20.35 -3.32
N GLY A 41 14.28 -19.57 -4.14
CA GLY A 41 14.53 -19.47 -5.58
C GLY A 41 13.95 -20.61 -6.42
N ALA A 42 13.20 -21.57 -5.85
CA ALA A 42 12.46 -22.53 -6.64
C ALA A 42 11.30 -21.85 -7.37
N THR A 43 11.14 -22.16 -8.65
CA THR A 43 10.04 -21.68 -9.50
C THR A 43 9.62 -22.78 -10.46
N ALA A 44 8.34 -22.84 -10.80
CA ALA A 44 7.82 -23.70 -11.84
C ALA A 44 6.53 -23.11 -12.44
N GLU A 45 6.21 -23.52 -13.64
CA GLU A 45 5.00 -23.17 -14.35
C GLU A 45 4.14 -24.41 -14.55
N THR A 46 2.88 -24.24 -14.88
CA THR A 46 1.95 -25.34 -15.18
C THR A 46 1.35 -25.20 -16.56
N GLN A 47 0.85 -26.29 -17.08
CA GLN A 47 -0.03 -26.35 -18.25
C GLN A 47 -1.39 -26.90 -17.84
N ILE A 48 -2.46 -26.38 -18.44
CA ILE A 48 -3.83 -26.85 -18.20
C ILE A 48 -4.45 -27.45 -19.45
N GLU A 49 -5.39 -28.33 -19.22
CA GLU A 49 -6.23 -28.91 -20.26
C GLU A 49 -7.32 -27.92 -20.70
N THR A 50 -7.40 -27.67 -21.99
CA THR A 50 -8.42 -26.79 -22.57
C THR A 50 -9.83 -27.39 -22.36
N GLY A 51 -10.72 -26.59 -21.78
CA GLY A 51 -12.12 -26.97 -21.53
C GLY A 51 -12.40 -27.51 -20.12
N SER A 52 -11.55 -28.37 -19.55
CA SER A 52 -11.72 -28.84 -18.17
C SER A 52 -11.01 -27.95 -17.14
N GLY A 53 -9.99 -27.21 -17.58
CA GLY A 53 -9.15 -26.41 -16.73
C GLY A 53 -8.39 -27.23 -15.66
N ARG A 54 -8.04 -28.49 -15.96
CA ARG A 54 -7.21 -29.32 -15.07
C ARG A 54 -5.73 -29.07 -15.33
N VAL A 55 -4.91 -29.13 -14.29
CA VAL A 55 -3.46 -29.06 -14.44
C VAL A 55 -2.94 -30.37 -15.01
N LEU A 56 -2.34 -30.33 -16.20
CA LEU A 56 -1.80 -31.49 -16.91
C LEU A 56 -0.36 -31.79 -16.52
N SER A 57 0.45 -30.73 -16.41
CA SER A 57 1.89 -30.89 -16.20
C SER A 57 2.50 -29.70 -15.49
N VAL A 58 3.64 -29.96 -14.85
CA VAL A 58 4.55 -28.93 -14.32
C VAL A 58 5.71 -28.80 -15.29
N ILE A 59 6.01 -27.58 -15.71
CA ILE A 59 7.06 -27.25 -16.68
C ILE A 59 7.99 -26.18 -16.14
N ASN A 60 9.13 -25.98 -16.80
CA ASN A 60 10.10 -24.92 -16.49
C ASN A 60 10.56 -24.89 -15.02
N LEU A 61 10.67 -26.09 -14.38
CA LEU A 61 11.12 -26.19 -13.00
C LEU A 61 12.56 -25.68 -12.87
N LYS A 62 12.74 -24.69 -12.01
CA LYS A 62 14.03 -24.25 -11.47
C LYS A 62 14.07 -24.61 -10.00
N GLY A 63 15.03 -25.42 -9.58
CA GLY A 63 15.02 -26.02 -8.24
C GLY A 63 15.38 -25.11 -7.09
N GLY A 64 15.94 -23.92 -7.35
CA GLY A 64 16.46 -23.06 -6.29
C GLY A 64 17.65 -23.69 -5.55
N ALA A 65 17.90 -23.25 -4.33
CA ALA A 65 18.99 -23.77 -3.49
C ALA A 65 18.68 -23.62 -1.99
N GLY A 66 19.43 -24.37 -1.16
CA GLY A 66 19.39 -24.25 0.29
C GLY A 66 18.23 -24.98 0.97
N TYR A 67 17.45 -25.80 0.24
CA TYR A 67 16.37 -26.58 0.82
C TYR A 67 16.89 -27.72 1.68
N THR A 68 16.46 -27.75 2.93
CA THR A 68 16.77 -28.82 3.92
C THR A 68 15.61 -29.80 4.10
N SER A 69 14.39 -29.38 3.73
CA SER A 69 13.19 -30.22 3.66
C SER A 69 12.33 -29.83 2.46
N ALA A 70 11.43 -30.70 2.04
CA ALA A 70 10.54 -30.41 0.92
C ALA A 70 9.68 -29.18 1.23
N PRO A 71 9.67 -28.15 0.37
CA PRO A 71 8.78 -27.01 0.53
C PRO A 71 7.32 -27.41 0.25
N THR A 72 6.38 -26.67 0.85
CA THR A 72 4.96 -26.73 0.46
C THR A 72 4.81 -26.04 -0.90
N VAL A 73 4.13 -26.69 -1.84
CA VAL A 73 3.88 -26.15 -3.17
C VAL A 73 2.42 -25.72 -3.28
N LEU A 74 2.19 -24.46 -3.57
CA LEU A 74 0.85 -23.86 -3.68
C LEU A 74 0.57 -23.46 -5.12
N ALA A 75 -0.60 -23.86 -5.64
CA ALA A 75 -1.14 -23.35 -6.89
C ALA A 75 -1.80 -21.97 -6.65
N VAL A 76 -1.29 -20.93 -7.29
CA VAL A 76 -1.79 -19.58 -7.15
C VAL A 76 -2.21 -19.05 -8.50
N HIS A 77 -3.40 -18.45 -8.57
CA HIS A 77 -3.86 -17.80 -9.80
C HIS A 77 -2.92 -16.64 -10.16
N PRO A 78 -2.45 -16.50 -11.42
CA PRO A 78 -1.52 -15.44 -11.82
C PRO A 78 -1.98 -14.04 -11.40
N LEU A 79 -3.28 -13.75 -11.55
CA LEU A 79 -3.86 -12.47 -11.11
C LEU A 79 -3.78 -12.23 -9.59
N ALA A 80 -3.77 -13.29 -8.77
CA ALA A 80 -3.62 -13.13 -7.32
C ALA A 80 -2.17 -12.72 -6.95
N LEU A 81 -1.18 -13.21 -7.68
CA LEU A 81 0.21 -12.79 -7.54
C LEU A 81 0.41 -11.35 -8.03
N GLU A 82 -0.16 -11.02 -9.19
CA GLU A 82 -0.14 -9.65 -9.73
C GLU A 82 -0.85 -8.66 -8.80
N ARG A 83 -1.92 -9.06 -8.10
CA ARG A 83 -2.60 -8.23 -7.11
C ARG A 83 -1.68 -7.85 -5.95
N LYS A 84 -0.95 -8.80 -5.35
CA LYS A 84 0.03 -8.51 -4.29
C LYS A 84 1.18 -7.62 -4.77
N GLN A 85 1.67 -7.83 -5.98
CA GLN A 85 2.69 -6.97 -6.59
C GLN A 85 2.12 -5.60 -6.96
N ARG A 86 0.87 -5.55 -7.45
CA ARG A 86 0.17 -4.32 -7.80
C ARG A 86 -0.05 -3.43 -6.59
N ASP A 87 -0.43 -3.97 -5.43
CA ASP A 87 -0.58 -3.23 -4.18
C ASP A 87 0.72 -2.51 -3.77
N ARG A 88 1.88 -3.07 -4.13
CA ARG A 88 3.20 -2.49 -3.86
C ARG A 88 3.65 -1.47 -4.93
N ILE A 89 3.27 -1.68 -6.18
CA ILE A 89 3.76 -0.90 -7.34
C ILE A 89 2.86 0.32 -7.62
N LEU A 90 1.57 0.25 -7.30
CA LEU A 90 0.58 1.30 -7.59
C LEU A 90 0.84 2.63 -6.90
N SER A 91 1.83 2.72 -6.02
CA SER A 91 2.18 3.96 -5.33
C SER A 91 2.65 5.10 -6.27
N ASN A 92 3.04 4.82 -7.51
CA ASN A 92 3.69 5.80 -8.40
C ASN A 92 3.13 5.90 -9.83
N SER A 93 2.05 5.19 -10.20
CA SER A 93 1.55 5.22 -11.59
C SER A 93 0.44 6.24 -11.80
N ASN A 94 0.55 7.04 -12.85
CA ASN A 94 -0.48 7.90 -13.44
C ASN A 94 -1.31 8.73 -12.44
N ILE A 95 -0.64 9.45 -11.54
CA ILE A 95 -1.27 10.33 -10.56
C ILE A 95 -1.63 11.66 -11.24
N LEU A 96 -2.92 11.99 -11.29
CA LEU A 96 -3.42 13.25 -11.85
C LEU A 96 -3.45 14.39 -10.81
N GLY A 97 -3.52 14.06 -9.54
CA GLY A 97 -3.54 15.02 -8.45
C GLY A 97 -3.68 14.33 -7.10
N THR A 98 -3.45 15.09 -6.05
CA THR A 98 -3.41 14.56 -4.68
C THR A 98 -4.19 15.44 -3.71
N SER A 99 -4.77 14.81 -2.71
CA SER A 99 -5.26 15.40 -1.47
C SER A 99 -4.85 14.48 -0.31
N TYR A 100 -5.43 14.60 0.86
CA TYR A 100 -5.19 13.71 1.99
C TYR A 100 -6.41 13.55 2.88
N LEU A 101 -6.47 12.43 3.58
CA LEU A 101 -7.52 12.16 4.55
C LEU A 101 -7.38 13.09 5.77
N THR A 102 -8.49 13.67 6.20
CA THR A 102 -8.57 14.48 7.45
C THR A 102 -9.06 13.66 8.64
N SER A 103 -9.59 12.46 8.39
CA SER A 103 -9.97 11.50 9.43
C SER A 103 -9.63 10.08 8.99
N SER A 104 -9.33 9.22 9.96
CA SER A 104 -9.09 7.80 9.71
C SER A 104 -10.33 7.13 9.11
N ILE A 105 -10.10 6.15 8.22
CA ILE A 105 -11.16 5.32 7.63
C ILE A 105 -10.88 3.84 7.88
N THR A 106 -11.92 3.07 8.14
CA THR A 106 -11.86 1.61 8.27
C THR A 106 -12.11 0.94 6.92
N ALA A 107 -11.91 -0.36 6.82
CA ALA A 107 -12.24 -1.15 5.63
C ALA A 107 -13.72 -1.04 5.22
N ALA A 108 -14.63 -0.72 6.15
CA ALA A 108 -16.07 -0.59 5.92
C ALA A 108 -16.53 0.86 5.69
N SER A 109 -15.63 1.84 5.73
CA SER A 109 -16.01 3.26 5.55
C SER A 109 -16.53 3.51 4.15
N THR A 110 -17.64 4.23 4.06
CA THR A 110 -18.32 4.60 2.81
C THR A 110 -18.05 6.04 2.38
N THR A 111 -17.29 6.79 3.18
CA THR A 111 -16.95 8.19 2.91
C THR A 111 -15.48 8.44 3.19
N LEU A 112 -14.82 9.16 2.30
CA LEU A 112 -13.47 9.68 2.46
C LEU A 112 -13.57 11.19 2.75
N ASN A 113 -13.15 11.62 3.94
CA ASN A 113 -13.05 13.03 4.28
C ASN A 113 -11.68 13.55 3.86
N LEU A 114 -11.65 14.50 2.94
CA LEU A 114 -10.43 15.04 2.36
C LEU A 114 -10.16 16.45 2.86
N LYS A 115 -8.91 16.89 2.79
CA LYS A 115 -8.58 18.31 3.03
C LYS A 115 -9.26 19.22 2.04
N ASN A 116 -9.26 18.84 0.78
CA ASN A 116 -10.05 19.45 -0.29
C ASN A 116 -10.24 18.46 -1.43
N VAL A 117 -11.24 18.68 -2.25
CA VAL A 117 -11.51 17.93 -3.48
C VAL A 117 -10.99 18.65 -4.73
N TYR A 118 -10.35 19.79 -4.58
CA TYR A 118 -9.68 20.53 -5.64
C TYR A 118 -8.17 20.53 -5.41
N PHE A 119 -7.40 20.47 -6.51
CA PHE A 119 -5.92 20.44 -6.47
C PHE A 119 -5.27 21.81 -6.53
N ASN A 120 -6.08 22.85 -6.76
CA ASN A 120 -5.58 24.23 -6.86
C ASN A 120 -6.54 25.24 -6.21
N SER A 121 -6.02 26.42 -5.92
CA SER A 121 -6.76 27.51 -5.29
C SER A 121 -7.87 28.13 -6.14
N THR A 122 -7.87 27.86 -7.46
CA THR A 122 -8.89 28.38 -8.39
C THR A 122 -10.09 27.45 -8.56
N GLN A 123 -10.08 26.30 -7.88
CA GLN A 123 -11.14 25.29 -7.93
C GLN A 123 -11.48 24.78 -9.35
N LYS A 124 -10.53 24.89 -10.28
CA LYS A 124 -10.73 24.49 -11.68
C LYS A 124 -10.40 23.02 -11.93
N TYR A 125 -9.45 22.49 -11.15
CA TYR A 125 -8.97 21.13 -11.29
C TYR A 125 -9.07 20.41 -9.94
N GLY A 126 -9.67 19.24 -9.96
CA GLY A 126 -9.90 18.45 -8.76
C GLY A 126 -10.28 17.02 -9.09
N PHE A 127 -10.75 16.31 -8.08
CA PHE A 127 -11.34 14.99 -8.30
C PHE A 127 -12.58 15.13 -9.20
N PRO A 128 -12.76 14.27 -10.23
CA PRO A 128 -14.01 14.19 -10.99
C PRO A 128 -15.18 13.78 -10.08
N ASP A 129 -16.41 13.77 -10.62
CA ASP A 129 -17.58 13.41 -9.83
C ASP A 129 -17.60 11.93 -9.42
N GLU A 130 -16.98 11.08 -10.22
CA GLU A 130 -16.74 9.67 -9.93
C GLU A 130 -15.31 9.29 -10.39
N GLY A 131 -14.73 8.24 -9.84
CA GLY A 131 -13.39 7.81 -10.24
C GLY A 131 -12.75 6.86 -9.25
N GLU A 132 -11.44 6.71 -9.40
CA GLU A 132 -10.60 5.84 -8.59
C GLU A 132 -9.51 6.64 -7.88
N VAL A 133 -9.28 6.29 -6.62
CA VAL A 133 -8.17 6.83 -5.84
C VAL A 133 -7.29 5.71 -5.28
N LEU A 134 -6.02 6.05 -5.07
CA LEU A 134 -5.04 5.23 -4.36
C LEU A 134 -4.80 5.82 -2.99
N VAL A 135 -4.88 5.00 -1.95
CA VAL A 135 -4.61 5.41 -0.57
C VAL A 135 -3.57 4.46 0.04
N PRO A 136 -2.39 4.95 0.43
CA PRO A 136 -1.35 4.11 1.03
C PRO A 136 -1.71 3.68 2.44
N PHE A 137 -1.28 2.48 2.83
CA PHE A 137 -1.37 1.95 4.18
C PHE A 137 -0.18 1.03 4.49
N TYR A 138 0.12 0.86 5.78
CA TYR A 138 1.13 -0.10 6.22
C TYR A 138 0.48 -1.46 6.52
N ASN A 139 0.89 -2.47 5.77
CA ASN A 139 0.48 -3.85 6.04
C ASN A 139 1.39 -4.46 7.11
N SER A 140 0.92 -4.53 8.35
CA SER A 140 1.72 -5.03 9.48
C SER A 140 2.03 -6.52 9.40
N SER A 141 1.21 -7.31 8.73
CA SER A 141 1.45 -8.75 8.56
C SER A 141 2.60 -9.07 7.60
N GLU A 142 2.83 -8.20 6.62
CA GLU A 142 3.91 -8.33 5.65
C GLU A 142 5.06 -7.33 5.89
N SER A 143 4.91 -6.42 6.88
CA SER A 143 5.85 -5.35 7.19
C SER A 143 6.23 -4.48 5.99
N VAL A 144 5.25 -4.16 5.13
CA VAL A 144 5.43 -3.36 3.91
C VAL A 144 4.35 -2.30 3.74
N TRP A 145 4.69 -1.23 3.03
CA TRP A 145 3.73 -0.25 2.56
C TRP A 145 3.02 -0.73 1.29
N CYS A 146 1.71 -0.68 1.30
CA CYS A 146 0.81 -1.04 0.20
C CYS A 146 -0.07 0.14 -0.17
N CYS A 147 -0.84 0.02 -1.25
CA CYS A 147 -1.90 0.96 -1.61
C CYS A 147 -3.22 0.22 -1.79
N GLU A 148 -4.29 0.77 -1.24
CA GLU A 148 -5.65 0.37 -1.55
C GLU A 148 -6.16 1.19 -2.74
N ARG A 149 -6.85 0.54 -3.67
CA ARG A 149 -7.65 1.17 -4.72
C ARG A 149 -9.07 1.33 -4.21
N ILE A 150 -9.59 2.54 -4.27
CA ILE A 150 -10.95 2.86 -3.82
C ILE A 150 -11.69 3.50 -4.97
N LEU A 151 -12.77 2.85 -5.41
CA LEU A 151 -13.71 3.42 -6.39
C LEU A 151 -14.71 4.30 -5.62
N TYR A 152 -14.89 5.55 -6.04
CA TYR A 152 -15.89 6.44 -5.50
C TYR A 152 -16.93 6.81 -6.56
N ALA A 153 -18.18 7.02 -6.13
CA ALA A 153 -19.34 7.23 -7.00
C ALA A 153 -19.81 8.68 -7.03
N SER A 154 -19.36 9.51 -6.06
CA SER A 154 -19.72 10.93 -6.04
C SER A 154 -18.74 11.73 -5.21
N LYS A 155 -18.70 13.02 -5.48
CA LYS A 155 -17.93 14.04 -4.79
C LYS A 155 -18.86 15.10 -4.22
N ASP A 156 -18.62 15.52 -2.97
CA ASP A 156 -19.23 16.70 -2.37
C ASP A 156 -18.17 17.79 -2.20
N THR A 157 -18.35 18.90 -2.91
CA THR A 157 -17.42 20.03 -2.89
C THR A 157 -17.57 20.94 -1.69
N SER A 158 -18.74 20.92 -1.03
CA SER A 158 -19.01 21.71 0.18
C SER A 158 -18.47 21.03 1.43
N ALA A 159 -18.61 19.70 1.51
CA ALA A 159 -18.09 18.88 2.60
C ALA A 159 -16.64 18.42 2.39
N ASN A 160 -16.08 18.57 1.18
CA ASN A 160 -14.80 17.98 0.77
C ASN A 160 -14.74 16.47 0.96
N THR A 161 -15.76 15.75 0.50
CA THR A 161 -15.83 14.30 0.64
C THR A 161 -15.95 13.59 -0.70
N LEU A 162 -15.49 12.33 -0.71
CA LEU A 162 -15.79 11.37 -1.77
C LEU A 162 -16.65 10.26 -1.16
N THR A 163 -17.77 9.92 -1.81
CA THR A 163 -18.60 8.79 -1.41
C THR A 163 -18.13 7.53 -2.12
N VAL A 164 -17.78 6.52 -1.36
CA VAL A 164 -17.30 5.23 -1.90
C VAL A 164 -18.44 4.53 -2.64
N ALA A 165 -18.18 4.03 -3.82
CA ALA A 165 -19.15 3.22 -4.60
C ALA A 165 -19.46 1.90 -3.88
N THR A 166 -20.60 1.30 -4.14
CA THR A 166 -20.95 -0.05 -3.66
C THR A 166 -19.87 -1.04 -4.14
N GLY A 167 -19.23 -1.73 -3.19
CA GLY A 167 -18.08 -2.61 -3.50
C GLY A 167 -16.81 -1.86 -3.91
N GLY A 168 -16.73 -0.55 -3.71
CA GLY A 168 -15.61 0.29 -4.12
C GLY A 168 -14.37 0.21 -3.23
N ARG A 169 -14.47 -0.35 -2.02
CA ARG A 169 -13.30 -0.61 -1.15
C ARG A 169 -12.56 -1.85 -1.63
N GLY A 170 -11.25 -1.82 -1.59
CA GLY A 170 -10.42 -2.92 -2.10
C GLY A 170 -10.63 -3.17 -3.60
N TYR A 171 -10.93 -2.14 -4.37
CA TYR A 171 -11.30 -2.24 -5.78
C TYR A 171 -10.22 -2.94 -6.61
N GLU A 172 -10.65 -3.69 -7.63
CA GLU A 172 -9.79 -4.55 -8.48
C GLU A 172 -8.83 -5.44 -7.68
N GLY A 173 -9.30 -5.93 -6.51
CA GLY A 173 -8.62 -6.93 -5.72
C GLY A 173 -7.46 -6.44 -4.90
N THR A 174 -7.37 -5.13 -4.65
CA THR A 174 -6.55 -4.62 -3.56
C THR A 174 -7.22 -4.93 -2.21
N THR A 175 -6.50 -4.77 -1.12
CA THR A 175 -7.04 -5.07 0.22
C THR A 175 -7.72 -3.84 0.81
N ALA A 176 -9.01 -3.94 1.14
CA ALA A 176 -9.70 -2.92 1.93
C ALA A 176 -9.08 -2.85 3.33
N SER A 177 -8.54 -1.69 3.71
CA SER A 177 -7.70 -1.55 4.90
C SER A 177 -8.10 -0.37 5.78
N LEU A 178 -7.57 -0.38 7.00
CA LEU A 178 -7.56 0.79 7.88
C LEU A 178 -6.52 1.79 7.35
N HIS A 179 -6.95 3.02 7.11
CA HIS A 179 -6.05 4.14 6.82
C HIS A 179 -6.11 5.13 7.99
N THR A 180 -5.05 5.16 8.77
CA THR A 180 -5.00 5.95 10.00
C THR A 180 -4.45 7.34 9.75
N VAL A 181 -5.18 8.36 10.15
CA VAL A 181 -4.62 9.70 10.40
C VAL A 181 -3.95 9.63 11.76
N LEU A 182 -2.61 9.65 11.77
CA LEU A 182 -1.83 9.48 12.97
C LEU A 182 -1.52 10.84 13.59
N GLY A 183 -2.12 11.09 14.75
CA GLY A 183 -1.90 12.33 15.53
C GLY A 183 -0.52 12.37 16.18
N GLY A 184 -0.07 13.55 16.52
CA GLY A 184 1.20 13.77 17.20
C GLY A 184 1.41 15.24 17.58
N THR A 185 2.65 15.55 17.96
CA THR A 185 3.09 16.91 18.26
C THR A 185 4.33 17.25 17.42
N TYR A 186 4.56 18.54 17.22
CA TYR A 186 5.75 19.01 16.53
C TYR A 186 6.40 20.20 17.26
N THR A 187 7.68 20.39 16.97
CA THR A 187 8.43 21.56 17.41
C THR A 187 9.40 22.02 16.33
N VAL A 188 9.50 23.35 16.18
CA VAL A 188 10.50 23.99 15.31
C VAL A 188 11.15 25.11 16.09
N ALA A 189 12.47 25.14 16.15
CA ALA A 189 13.22 26.21 16.79
C ALA A 189 13.19 27.50 15.94
N ALA A 190 13.35 28.64 16.58
CA ALA A 190 13.46 29.91 15.87
C ALA A 190 14.69 29.90 14.94
N GLY A 191 14.53 30.34 13.71
CA GLY A 191 15.57 30.35 12.69
C GLY A 191 15.87 28.98 12.04
N ALA A 192 15.14 27.91 12.44
CA ALA A 192 15.37 26.56 11.93
C ALA A 192 14.44 26.20 10.78
N THR A 193 14.92 25.32 9.89
CA THR A 193 14.12 24.58 8.90
C THR A 193 13.78 23.18 9.40
N LEU A 194 14.53 22.66 10.39
CA LEU A 194 14.31 21.32 10.92
C LEU A 194 13.10 21.29 11.85
N CYS A 195 12.11 20.50 11.51
CA CYS A 195 10.92 20.24 12.33
C CYS A 195 11.03 18.85 12.95
N ALA A 196 10.97 18.78 14.26
CA ALA A 196 10.88 17.52 15.00
C ALA A 196 9.43 17.15 15.23
N VAL A 197 9.08 15.89 14.94
CA VAL A 197 7.72 15.33 15.08
C VAL A 197 7.76 14.12 15.99
N THR A 198 6.79 14.05 16.92
CA THR A 198 6.53 12.88 17.77
C THR A 198 5.10 12.43 17.54
N THR A 199 4.91 11.20 17.06
CA THR A 199 3.59 10.60 16.80
C THR A 199 3.03 9.91 18.04
N SER A 200 1.71 9.81 18.13
CA SER A 200 0.99 9.18 19.25
C SER A 200 1.15 7.65 19.30
N ALA A 201 1.60 7.02 18.22
CA ALA A 201 1.87 5.59 18.09
C ALA A 201 2.98 5.34 17.05
N ASN A 202 3.45 4.11 16.94
CA ASN A 202 4.48 3.74 15.96
C ASN A 202 4.05 4.11 14.54
N HIS A 203 4.91 4.81 13.81
CA HIS A 203 4.61 5.31 12.47
C HIS A 203 5.02 4.34 11.35
N ASN A 204 5.90 3.39 11.61
CA ASN A 204 6.41 2.40 10.64
C ASN A 204 7.04 3.01 9.36
N PHE A 205 7.49 4.27 9.41
CA PHE A 205 8.17 4.90 8.29
C PHE A 205 9.63 4.45 8.18
N THR A 206 10.16 4.62 6.98
CA THR A 206 11.59 4.51 6.69
C THR A 206 12.13 5.88 6.29
N THR A 207 13.40 6.16 6.62
CA THR A 207 14.06 7.39 6.16
C THR A 207 14.02 7.48 4.64
N GLY A 208 13.67 8.66 4.13
CA GLY A 208 13.46 8.92 2.70
C GLY A 208 12.01 8.76 2.23
N GLN A 209 11.11 8.22 3.06
CA GLN A 209 9.69 8.10 2.72
C GLN A 209 9.02 9.48 2.69
N ARG A 210 8.07 9.66 1.78
CA ARG A 210 7.25 10.88 1.69
C ARG A 210 5.94 10.69 2.44
N ILE A 211 5.58 11.68 3.26
CA ILE A 211 4.35 11.73 4.06
C ILE A 211 3.69 13.11 3.93
N VAL A 212 2.41 13.19 4.25
CA VAL A 212 1.70 14.46 4.36
C VAL A 212 1.55 14.83 5.82
N LEU A 213 1.92 16.07 6.16
CA LEU A 213 1.75 16.66 7.49
C LEU A 213 0.73 17.79 7.44
N ASP A 214 -0.21 17.77 8.40
CA ASP A 214 -1.13 18.87 8.70
C ASP A 214 -0.80 19.41 10.09
N PHE A 215 -0.34 20.68 10.16
CA PHE A 215 0.13 21.32 11.38
C PHE A 215 -0.95 22.21 11.96
N VAL A 216 -1.13 22.13 13.29
CA VAL A 216 -1.99 23.01 14.06
C VAL A 216 -1.12 23.75 15.08
N ILE A 217 -1.03 25.05 14.97
CA ILE A 217 -0.23 25.87 15.87
C ILE A 217 -0.82 25.83 17.28
N GLY A 218 -0.02 25.45 18.26
CA GLY A 218 -0.38 25.45 19.67
C GLY A 218 0.26 26.60 20.44
N SER A 219 1.54 26.89 20.18
CA SER A 219 2.29 28.00 20.80
C SER A 219 3.37 28.52 19.85
N GLY A 220 3.80 29.75 20.09
CA GLY A 220 4.70 30.47 19.20
C GLY A 220 3.97 31.21 18.08
N SER A 221 4.70 32.02 17.29
CA SER A 221 4.14 32.83 16.20
C SER A 221 4.62 32.35 14.81
N GLY A 222 5.49 31.36 14.75
CA GLY A 222 5.90 30.77 13.49
C GLY A 222 4.83 29.84 12.92
N THR A 223 4.77 29.70 11.60
CA THR A 223 3.80 28.82 10.93
C THR A 223 4.55 27.76 10.12
N ALA A 224 4.45 26.51 10.54
CA ALA A 224 4.89 25.37 9.73
C ALA A 224 3.85 25.10 8.63
N PRO A 225 4.22 25.10 7.36
CA PRO A 225 3.27 24.90 6.28
C PRO A 225 2.84 23.44 6.18
N ASN A 226 1.54 23.22 5.95
CA ASN A 226 0.99 21.91 5.63
C ASN A 226 1.52 21.45 4.26
N GLY A 227 1.80 20.17 4.12
CA GLY A 227 2.30 19.67 2.85
C GLY A 227 2.94 18.29 2.92
N THR A 228 3.61 17.94 1.83
CA THR A 228 4.32 16.68 1.70
C THR A 228 5.80 16.85 2.03
N TYR A 229 6.29 16.01 2.92
CA TYR A 229 7.64 16.04 3.44
C TYR A 229 8.34 14.69 3.30
N THR A 230 9.67 14.74 3.17
CA THR A 230 10.52 13.54 3.27
C THR A 230 10.98 13.38 4.71
N VAL A 231 10.78 12.19 5.28
CA VAL A 231 11.12 11.93 6.68
C VAL A 231 12.56 11.46 6.85
N THR A 232 13.17 11.89 7.96
CA THR A 232 14.37 11.25 8.54
C THR A 232 13.94 10.62 9.87
N VAL A 233 13.87 9.29 9.90
CA VAL A 233 13.44 8.53 11.09
C VAL A 233 14.49 8.62 12.17
N THR A 234 14.09 8.98 13.40
CA THR A 234 14.93 9.07 14.60
C THR A 234 14.53 8.08 15.70
N GLY A 235 13.34 7.48 15.59
CA GLY A 235 12.82 6.46 16.51
C GLY A 235 11.51 5.87 16.00
N SER A 236 10.92 4.94 16.73
CA SER A 236 9.66 4.28 16.31
C SER A 236 8.47 5.24 16.27
N THR A 237 8.49 6.29 17.09
CA THR A 237 7.44 7.32 17.18
C THR A 237 7.99 8.71 16.83
N THR A 238 9.25 8.85 16.44
CA THR A 238 9.90 10.15 16.21
C THR A 238 10.59 10.20 14.86
N PHE A 239 10.46 11.35 14.21
CA PHE A 239 11.17 11.66 12.97
C PHE A 239 11.36 13.17 12.82
N THR A 240 12.19 13.57 11.89
CA THR A 240 12.35 14.97 11.49
C THR A 240 12.00 15.15 10.02
N VAL A 241 11.60 16.38 9.69
CA VAL A 241 11.39 16.82 8.30
C VAL A 241 12.02 18.20 8.10
N GLU A 242 12.46 18.48 6.88
CA GLU A 242 12.92 19.81 6.49
C GLU A 242 11.74 20.65 5.97
N LEU A 243 11.54 21.80 6.58
CA LEU A 243 10.58 22.80 6.09
C LEU A 243 11.16 23.56 4.89
N PRO A 244 10.33 24.08 3.98
CA PRO A 244 10.79 24.76 2.78
C PRO A 244 11.46 26.13 3.06
N PHE A 245 11.32 26.63 4.28
CA PHE A 245 11.94 27.89 4.76
C PHE A 245 12.14 27.85 6.27
N ALA A 246 13.06 28.68 6.76
CA ALA A 246 13.33 28.83 8.18
C ALA A 246 12.13 29.55 8.86
N ILE A 247 11.73 29.03 10.02
CA ILE A 247 10.68 29.64 10.83
C ILE A 247 11.29 30.76 11.68
N THR A 248 10.90 32.01 11.41
CA THR A 248 11.50 33.19 12.05
C THR A 248 11.33 33.19 13.57
N ALA A 249 10.15 32.77 14.05
CA ALA A 249 9.87 32.57 15.48
C ALA A 249 9.57 31.10 15.74
N GLY A 250 10.11 30.55 16.81
CA GLY A 250 9.85 29.16 17.18
C GLY A 250 8.36 28.86 17.30
N THR A 251 7.97 27.65 16.93
CA THR A 251 6.58 27.19 17.00
C THR A 251 6.52 25.74 17.46
N SER A 252 5.42 25.40 18.11
CA SER A 252 5.07 24.02 18.46
C SER A 252 3.55 23.85 18.45
N GLY A 253 3.09 22.63 18.39
CA GLY A 253 1.65 22.35 18.42
C GLY A 253 1.37 20.90 18.07
N ASN A 254 0.13 20.66 17.69
CA ASN A 254 -0.30 19.36 17.21
C ASN A 254 -0.04 19.22 15.71
N THR A 255 0.21 18.00 15.30
CA THR A 255 0.32 17.63 13.88
C THR A 255 -0.41 16.33 13.63
N SER A 256 -0.83 16.15 12.41
CA SER A 256 -1.38 14.88 11.94
C SER A 256 -0.56 14.39 10.73
N VAL A 257 -0.17 13.14 10.79
CA VAL A 257 0.34 12.43 9.59
C VAL A 257 -0.87 11.86 8.87
N CYS A 258 -1.10 12.37 7.67
CA CYS A 258 -2.32 12.10 6.91
C CYS A 258 -2.03 11.15 5.75
N PRO A 259 -2.81 10.07 5.56
CA PRO A 259 -2.73 9.27 4.34
C PRO A 259 -3.03 10.12 3.11
N GLU A 260 -2.10 10.12 2.16
CA GLU A 260 -2.27 10.80 0.88
C GLU A 260 -3.36 10.08 0.06
N VAL A 261 -4.23 10.84 -0.58
CA VAL A 261 -5.26 10.33 -1.50
C VAL A 261 -4.90 10.79 -2.90
N ARG A 262 -4.56 9.86 -3.75
CA ARG A 262 -4.05 10.10 -5.10
C ARG A 262 -5.11 9.77 -6.13
N LEU A 263 -5.53 10.75 -6.93
CA LEU A 263 -6.40 10.51 -8.07
C LEU A 263 -5.62 9.77 -9.16
N ARG A 264 -6.18 8.65 -9.60
CA ARG A 264 -5.62 7.86 -10.70
C ARG A 264 -6.31 8.22 -12.02
N SER A 265 -5.54 8.26 -13.11
CA SER A 265 -6.12 8.22 -14.45
C SER A 265 -6.70 6.84 -14.72
N LEU A 266 -7.93 6.80 -15.14
CA LEU A 266 -8.59 5.60 -15.67
C LEU A 266 -8.01 5.23 -17.03
#